data_ec188a9627bc6c050c5ece0f2e66aa7c
#
_entry.id   ec188a9627bc6c050c5ece0f2e66aa7c
#
_cell.length_a   1.000
_cell.length_b   1.000
_cell.length_c   1.000
_cell.angle_alpha   90.00
_cell.angle_beta   90.00
_cell.angle_gamma   90.00
#
_symmetry.space_group_name_H-M   'P 1'
#
loop_
_entity.id
_entity.type
_entity.pdbx_description
1 polymer ?
#
loop_
_entity_poly.entity_id
_entity_poly.type
_entity_poly.pdbx_seq_one_letter_code
_entity_poly.pdbx_strand_id
1 'polypeptide(L)'
;MEWSTLLSPRRERESSEKYRSSDLRSEFEKDYHRIIGSASFRRLQDKTQVFPLDKSDFIRTRLTHSLEVSSLGKSLGQNIGESILKYKKDSGFTPQMKEDISHILQCAGLIHDIGNPPFGHFGESAIREWFIRNLPELKFEGERVEDLLTEQMKQDFYHFEGNAQALRLVSKLHYLVDEHGMNLTYALLNTMIKYPVPSTGIDKESGNIKDKKMGYYLADEELFHRITKATGAGNNRHPLTYILEAADDIAYKTADIEDAFVKGFISYHQLESELVVLEKETEDSPFKPATKLRQLYQRGVEKQVSSPEAYAVKNWIISVQGFVLNCVTYGFTSNYEAIMAGTFGQDLFYGTFAEKLMNLLGDLAYRKVFSSRQIYKMELAEYTILDFLMNRLVSSVLYYNTDSEQDSLDSRMVSFISDNYKTAYRLQSQGKKQDREIISPPASGDRLCLRNDRQLCKASVSGNERDYLVARYRHQCPKSASLFRSSSPSSRTDT
;
A
#
# COMPACT_ATOMS: atom_id res chain seq x y z
N MET A 1 11.34 14.89 -19.54
CA MET A 1 11.31 13.40 -19.69
C MET A 1 10.69 13.07 -21.04
N GLU A 2 11.02 11.90 -21.61
CA GLU A 2 10.57 11.48 -22.94
C GLU A 2 9.82 10.14 -22.84
N TRP A 3 8.64 10.02 -23.45
CA TRP A 3 7.82 8.80 -23.37
C TRP A 3 8.53 7.56 -23.90
N SER A 4 9.31 7.69 -24.97
CA SER A 4 10.10 6.58 -25.52
C SER A 4 11.10 5.98 -24.53
N THR A 5 11.59 6.78 -23.59
CA THR A 5 12.52 6.35 -22.55
C THR A 5 11.77 5.94 -21.28
N LEU A 6 10.73 6.71 -20.88
CA LEU A 6 9.90 6.41 -19.71
C LEU A 6 9.26 5.02 -19.79
N LEU A 7 8.79 4.60 -20.95
CA LEU A 7 8.16 3.31 -21.19
C LEU A 7 9.19 2.20 -21.48
N SER A 8 10.33 2.20 -20.77
CA SER A 8 11.41 1.22 -20.93
C SER A 8 10.92 -0.21 -20.66
N PRO A 9 10.94 -1.11 -21.64
CA PRO A 9 10.58 -2.52 -21.44
C PRO A 9 11.72 -3.36 -20.84
N ARG A 10 12.86 -2.74 -20.53
CA ARG A 10 14.04 -3.42 -19.97
C ARG A 10 13.73 -4.03 -18.61
N ARG A 11 14.46 -5.10 -18.27
CA ARG A 11 14.36 -5.86 -17.03
C ARG A 11 15.75 -6.13 -16.47
N GLU A 12 15.86 -6.55 -15.22
CA GLU A 12 17.13 -6.98 -14.62
C GLU A 12 17.72 -8.18 -15.37
N ARG A 13 16.89 -9.20 -15.62
CA ARG A 13 17.28 -10.32 -16.48
C ARG A 13 16.63 -10.20 -17.85
N GLU A 14 17.43 -10.11 -18.90
CA GLU A 14 16.95 -10.11 -20.26
C GLU A 14 16.56 -11.52 -20.73
N SER A 15 15.45 -11.64 -21.47
CA SER A 15 15.09 -12.89 -22.11
C SER A 15 15.96 -13.13 -23.36
N SER A 16 16.28 -14.39 -23.65
CA SER A 16 16.99 -14.72 -24.88
C SER A 16 16.15 -14.34 -26.12
N GLU A 17 16.79 -13.89 -27.18
CA GLU A 17 16.13 -13.48 -28.44
C GLU A 17 15.21 -14.54 -29.02
N LYS A 18 15.57 -15.83 -28.87
CA LYS A 18 14.80 -16.97 -29.37
C LYS A 18 13.39 -17.06 -28.77
N TYR A 19 13.18 -16.64 -27.51
CA TYR A 19 11.87 -16.63 -26.87
C TYR A 19 11.08 -15.35 -27.15
N ARG A 20 11.76 -14.25 -27.54
CA ARG A 20 11.08 -13.00 -27.87
C ARG A 20 10.30 -13.07 -29.19
N SER A 21 10.78 -13.85 -30.18
CA SER A 21 10.21 -13.90 -31.52
C SER A 21 8.88 -14.70 -31.63
N SER A 22 8.53 -15.52 -30.63
CA SER A 22 7.34 -16.37 -30.65
C SER A 22 6.18 -15.89 -29.76
N ASP A 23 6.43 -14.92 -28.87
CA ASP A 23 5.45 -14.41 -27.94
C ASP A 23 4.93 -13.04 -28.41
N LEU A 24 3.67 -12.99 -28.79
CA LEU A 24 3.01 -11.78 -29.32
C LEU A 24 2.63 -10.76 -28.24
N ARG A 25 2.71 -11.13 -26.94
CA ARG A 25 2.41 -10.22 -25.84
C ARG A 25 3.48 -9.16 -25.72
N SER A 26 3.07 -7.93 -25.41
CA SER A 26 3.98 -6.88 -24.99
C SER A 26 4.71 -7.25 -23.68
N GLU A 27 5.85 -6.60 -23.39
CA GLU A 27 6.57 -6.85 -22.14
C GLU A 27 5.71 -6.48 -20.92
N PHE A 28 4.82 -5.48 -21.05
CA PHE A 28 3.91 -5.06 -19.98
C PHE A 28 2.76 -6.06 -19.74
N GLU A 29 2.26 -6.70 -20.79
CA GLU A 29 1.30 -7.82 -20.64
C GLU A 29 1.94 -9.04 -19.99
N LYS A 30 3.24 -9.29 -20.24
CA LYS A 30 3.99 -10.33 -19.52
C LYS A 30 4.13 -10.01 -18.04
N ASP A 31 4.26 -8.74 -17.65
CA ASP A 31 4.26 -8.33 -16.24
C ASP A 31 2.95 -8.67 -15.55
N TYR A 32 1.81 -8.42 -16.19
CA TYR A 32 0.50 -8.81 -15.66
C TYR A 32 0.45 -10.30 -15.29
N HIS A 33 0.87 -11.18 -16.20
CA HIS A 33 0.89 -12.62 -15.94
C HIS A 33 1.83 -13.02 -14.79
N ARG A 34 2.99 -12.37 -14.67
CA ARG A 34 3.94 -12.60 -13.56
C ARG A 34 3.33 -12.22 -12.22
N ILE A 35 2.63 -11.09 -12.17
CA ILE A 35 1.99 -10.58 -10.96
C ILE A 35 0.89 -11.51 -10.48
N ILE A 36 -0.11 -11.80 -11.32
CA ILE A 36 -1.27 -12.60 -10.92
C ILE A 36 -0.90 -14.05 -10.58
N GLY A 37 0.15 -14.59 -11.22
CA GLY A 37 0.71 -15.91 -10.92
C GLY A 37 1.51 -15.98 -9.61
N SER A 38 1.85 -14.83 -9.00
CA SER A 38 2.72 -14.78 -7.84
C SER A 38 2.00 -15.10 -6.52
N ALA A 39 2.70 -15.77 -5.61
CA ALA A 39 2.19 -16.03 -4.26
C ALA A 39 2.04 -14.73 -3.46
N SER A 40 2.91 -13.74 -3.68
CA SER A 40 2.86 -12.45 -2.99
C SER A 40 1.58 -11.68 -3.32
N PHE A 41 1.13 -11.70 -4.57
CA PHE A 41 -0.14 -11.10 -4.97
C PHE A 41 -1.34 -11.83 -4.33
N ARG A 42 -1.37 -13.17 -4.36
CA ARG A 42 -2.46 -13.93 -3.73
C ARG A 42 -2.59 -13.68 -2.22
N ARG A 43 -1.48 -13.36 -1.53
CA ARG A 43 -1.51 -13.04 -0.09
C ARG A 43 -2.29 -11.75 0.25
N LEU A 44 -2.53 -10.88 -0.72
CA LEU A 44 -3.36 -9.69 -0.52
C LEU A 44 -4.81 -10.04 -0.17
N GLN A 45 -5.28 -11.24 -0.53
CA GLN A 45 -6.61 -11.74 -0.18
C GLN A 45 -6.85 -11.80 1.33
N ASP A 46 -5.81 -12.14 2.09
CA ASP A 46 -5.91 -12.31 3.55
C ASP A 46 -5.67 -11.02 4.34
N LYS A 47 -5.34 -9.91 3.66
CA LYS A 47 -5.15 -8.60 4.26
C LYS A 47 -6.42 -7.77 4.10
N THR A 48 -6.95 -7.25 5.19
CA THR A 48 -8.09 -6.32 5.15
C THR A 48 -7.63 -4.89 4.84
N GLN A 49 -8.51 -4.09 4.25
CA GLN A 49 -8.21 -2.69 3.91
C GLN A 49 -8.44 -1.77 5.12
N VAL A 50 -9.66 -1.69 5.64
CA VAL A 50 -10.07 -0.74 6.68
C VAL A 50 -10.46 -1.42 7.99
N PHE A 51 -11.14 -2.57 7.92
CA PHE A 51 -11.69 -3.26 9.08
C PHE A 51 -10.92 -4.56 9.35
N PRO A 52 -9.87 -4.51 10.19
CA PRO A 52 -9.05 -5.69 10.47
C PRO A 52 -9.88 -6.82 11.09
N LEU A 53 -9.52 -8.07 10.74
CA LEU A 53 -10.14 -9.28 11.27
C LEU A 53 -11.65 -9.43 11.00
N ASP A 54 -12.25 -8.60 10.17
CA ASP A 54 -13.65 -8.76 9.77
C ASP A 54 -13.83 -10.00 8.88
N LYS A 55 -14.90 -10.75 9.12
CA LYS A 55 -15.22 -11.99 8.40
C LYS A 55 -16.33 -11.82 7.35
N SER A 56 -16.84 -10.60 7.20
CA SER A 56 -17.92 -10.33 6.26
C SER A 56 -17.41 -10.39 4.82
N ASP A 57 -18.14 -11.09 3.95
CA ASP A 57 -17.84 -11.17 2.51
C ASP A 57 -18.05 -9.82 1.79
N PHE A 58 -18.67 -8.86 2.45
CA PHE A 58 -18.96 -7.52 1.89
C PHE A 58 -17.82 -6.52 2.11
N ILE A 59 -16.80 -6.87 2.92
CA ILE A 59 -15.69 -5.96 3.21
C ILE A 59 -14.54 -6.20 2.26
N ARG A 60 -13.97 -5.10 1.78
CA ARG A 60 -12.85 -5.13 0.85
C ARG A 60 -11.60 -5.69 1.50
N THR A 61 -10.96 -6.61 0.80
CA THR A 61 -9.59 -7.05 1.08
C THR A 61 -8.60 -6.20 0.27
N ARG A 62 -7.32 -6.24 0.61
CA ARG A 62 -6.30 -5.57 -0.23
C ARG A 62 -6.24 -6.13 -1.64
N LEU A 63 -6.60 -7.40 -1.84
CA LEU A 63 -6.70 -7.99 -3.19
C LEU A 63 -7.82 -7.33 -4.01
N THR A 64 -9.01 -7.19 -3.44
CA THR A 64 -10.15 -6.57 -4.15
C THR A 64 -9.91 -5.09 -4.37
N HIS A 65 -9.33 -4.36 -3.40
CA HIS A 65 -8.90 -2.98 -3.57
C HIS A 65 -7.84 -2.86 -4.70
N SER A 66 -6.83 -3.72 -4.73
CA SER A 66 -5.82 -3.70 -5.81
C SER A 66 -6.44 -3.93 -7.20
N LEU A 67 -7.51 -4.73 -7.30
CA LEU A 67 -8.26 -4.90 -8.55
C LEU A 67 -9.02 -3.62 -8.94
N GLU A 68 -9.61 -2.92 -7.97
CA GLU A 68 -10.27 -1.61 -8.19
C GLU A 68 -9.26 -0.58 -8.69
N VAL A 69 -8.11 -0.42 -8.01
CA VAL A 69 -7.02 0.49 -8.41
C VAL A 69 -6.48 0.13 -9.81
N SER A 70 -6.30 -1.15 -10.09
CA SER A 70 -5.87 -1.65 -11.40
C SER A 70 -6.85 -1.26 -12.52
N SER A 71 -8.15 -1.38 -12.28
CA SER A 71 -9.20 -1.01 -13.23
C SER A 71 -9.24 0.50 -13.46
N LEU A 72 -9.20 1.29 -12.39
CA LEU A 72 -9.19 2.76 -12.46
C LEU A 72 -7.90 3.27 -13.13
N GLY A 73 -6.75 2.72 -12.76
CA GLY A 73 -5.45 3.07 -13.36
C GLY A 73 -5.43 2.81 -14.86
N LYS A 74 -5.93 1.65 -15.32
CA LYS A 74 -6.09 1.36 -16.74
C LYS A 74 -6.97 2.37 -17.46
N SER A 75 -8.12 2.70 -16.86
CA SER A 75 -9.08 3.65 -17.44
C SER A 75 -8.49 5.07 -17.53
N LEU A 76 -7.79 5.51 -16.48
CA LEU A 76 -7.06 6.79 -16.48
C LEU A 76 -5.96 6.79 -17.54
N GLY A 77 -5.19 5.70 -17.67
CA GLY A 77 -4.15 5.55 -18.69
C GLY A 77 -4.69 5.73 -20.11
N GLN A 78 -5.84 5.13 -20.39
CA GLN A 78 -6.54 5.29 -21.68
C GLN A 78 -7.00 6.73 -21.93
N ASN A 79 -7.67 7.34 -20.94
CA ASN A 79 -8.20 8.70 -21.05
C ASN A 79 -7.08 9.74 -21.21
N ILE A 80 -6.04 9.63 -20.40
CA ILE A 80 -4.89 10.54 -20.43
C ILE A 80 -4.10 10.34 -21.72
N GLY A 81 -3.83 9.09 -22.13
CA GLY A 81 -3.16 8.80 -23.38
C GLY A 81 -3.91 9.36 -24.60
N GLU A 82 -5.24 9.22 -24.63
CA GLU A 82 -6.07 9.83 -25.67
C GLU A 82 -5.99 11.35 -25.66
N SER A 83 -5.98 11.95 -24.46
CA SER A 83 -5.86 13.41 -24.29
C SER A 83 -4.48 13.92 -24.73
N ILE A 84 -3.41 13.17 -24.50
CA ILE A 84 -2.07 13.53 -24.99
C ILE A 84 -2.05 13.52 -26.53
N LEU A 85 -2.54 12.45 -27.16
CA LEU A 85 -2.63 12.34 -28.62
C LEU A 85 -3.41 13.49 -29.23
N LYS A 86 -4.56 13.82 -28.64
CA LYS A 86 -5.50 14.79 -29.20
C LYS A 86 -5.10 16.25 -28.94
N TYR A 87 -4.64 16.57 -27.75
CA TYR A 87 -4.49 17.96 -27.31
C TYR A 87 -3.04 18.41 -27.14
N LYS A 88 -2.15 17.53 -26.74
CA LYS A 88 -0.73 17.91 -26.51
C LYS A 88 0.11 17.89 -27.78
N LYS A 89 -0.30 17.10 -28.78
CA LYS A 89 0.39 16.96 -30.05
C LYS A 89 1.89 16.64 -29.87
N ASP A 90 2.19 15.88 -28.82
CA ASP A 90 3.54 15.39 -28.57
C ASP A 90 3.91 14.41 -29.69
N SER A 91 4.79 14.82 -30.58
CA SER A 91 5.20 14.02 -31.75
C SER A 91 5.94 12.74 -31.36
N GLY A 92 6.45 12.66 -30.15
CA GLY A 92 7.09 11.46 -29.59
C GLY A 92 6.12 10.46 -28.99
N PHE A 93 4.82 10.82 -28.83
CA PHE A 93 3.80 9.96 -28.22
C PHE A 93 2.95 9.26 -29.29
N THR A 94 2.87 7.94 -29.23
CA THR A 94 2.19 7.11 -30.23
C THR A 94 0.94 6.42 -29.67
N PRO A 95 0.00 5.96 -30.52
CA PRO A 95 -1.13 5.13 -30.09
C PRO A 95 -0.71 3.86 -29.34
N GLN A 96 0.44 3.25 -29.72
CA GLN A 96 0.96 2.08 -28.99
C GLN A 96 1.37 2.46 -27.57
N MET A 97 2.00 3.61 -27.35
CA MET A 97 2.37 4.09 -26.01
C MET A 97 1.16 4.32 -25.12
N LYS A 98 0.01 4.71 -25.66
CA LYS A 98 -1.27 4.77 -24.92
C LYS A 98 -1.67 3.40 -24.36
N GLU A 99 -1.56 2.36 -25.18
CA GLU A 99 -1.85 0.99 -24.74
C GLU A 99 -0.83 0.51 -23.69
N ASP A 100 0.45 0.80 -23.91
CA ASP A 100 1.53 0.46 -22.97
C ASP A 100 1.33 1.13 -21.61
N ILE A 101 0.97 2.41 -21.57
CA ILE A 101 0.61 3.14 -20.34
C ILE A 101 -0.54 2.46 -19.62
N SER A 102 -1.57 2.05 -20.35
CA SER A 102 -2.74 1.39 -19.79
C SER A 102 -2.37 0.06 -19.14
N HIS A 103 -1.50 -0.73 -19.77
CA HIS A 103 -1.02 -2.00 -19.23
C HIS A 103 -0.09 -1.80 -18.02
N ILE A 104 0.81 -0.82 -18.05
CA ILE A 104 1.69 -0.49 -16.92
C ILE A 104 0.85 -0.08 -15.71
N LEU A 105 -0.12 0.82 -15.87
CA LEU A 105 -0.98 1.27 -14.80
C LEU A 105 -1.89 0.16 -14.27
N GLN A 106 -2.37 -0.72 -15.14
CA GLN A 106 -3.09 -1.93 -14.74
C GLN A 106 -2.22 -2.80 -13.82
N CYS A 107 -0.98 -3.05 -14.20
CA CYS A 107 -0.03 -3.84 -13.41
C CYS A 107 0.35 -3.14 -12.10
N ALA A 108 0.65 -1.83 -12.17
CA ALA A 108 1.02 -1.05 -11.00
C ALA A 108 -0.08 -1.02 -9.95
N GLY A 109 -1.35 -0.88 -10.37
CA GLY A 109 -2.51 -0.96 -9.47
C GLY A 109 -2.65 -2.30 -8.76
N LEU A 110 -2.26 -3.43 -9.40
CA LEU A 110 -2.29 -4.74 -8.74
C LEU A 110 -1.27 -4.86 -7.59
N ILE A 111 -0.13 -4.17 -7.67
CA ILE A 111 1.00 -4.37 -6.77
C ILE A 111 1.36 -3.14 -5.93
N HIS A 112 0.63 -2.02 -6.04
CA HIS A 112 0.94 -0.79 -5.31
C HIS A 112 1.01 -1.01 -3.79
N ASP A 113 0.15 -1.86 -3.25
CA ASP A 113 0.01 -2.17 -1.82
C ASP A 113 0.71 -3.49 -1.38
N ILE A 114 1.47 -4.14 -2.29
CA ILE A 114 2.03 -5.48 -2.03
C ILE A 114 3.05 -5.49 -0.88
N GLY A 115 3.71 -4.35 -0.63
CA GLY A 115 4.71 -4.18 0.42
C GLY A 115 4.16 -3.73 1.78
N ASN A 116 2.88 -3.39 1.86
CA ASN A 116 2.29 -2.92 3.13
C ASN A 116 2.35 -4.01 4.20
N PRO A 117 2.75 -3.64 5.44
CA PRO A 117 2.80 -4.58 6.57
C PRO A 117 1.39 -4.95 7.05
N PRO A 118 1.26 -5.82 8.07
CA PRO A 118 0.02 -6.02 8.80
C PRO A 118 -0.58 -4.70 9.21
N PHE A 119 -1.93 -4.63 9.14
CA PHE A 119 -2.66 -3.49 9.66
C PHE A 119 -2.33 -2.15 8.96
N GLY A 120 -1.75 -2.20 7.76
CA GLY A 120 -1.54 -1.04 6.90
C GLY A 120 -0.68 0.06 7.52
N HIS A 121 -1.16 1.31 7.47
CA HIS A 121 -0.42 2.47 8.00
C HIS A 121 -0.23 2.44 9.52
N PHE A 122 -1.16 1.85 10.26
CA PHE A 122 -0.99 1.64 11.68
C PHE A 122 0.18 0.68 11.93
N GLY A 123 0.26 -0.42 11.18
CA GLY A 123 1.38 -1.35 11.25
C GLY A 123 2.73 -0.73 10.89
N GLU A 124 2.78 0.14 9.88
CA GLU A 124 3.99 0.92 9.57
C GLU A 124 4.44 1.77 10.76
N SER A 125 3.50 2.48 11.38
CA SER A 125 3.79 3.32 12.54
C SER A 125 4.27 2.50 13.73
N ALA A 126 3.64 1.37 14.03
CA ALA A 126 4.05 0.47 15.10
C ALA A 126 5.47 -0.10 14.88
N ILE A 127 5.82 -0.45 13.64
CA ILE A 127 7.16 -0.92 13.27
C ILE A 127 8.21 0.18 13.46
N ARG A 128 7.92 1.40 12.99
CA ARG A 128 8.81 2.57 13.17
C ARG A 128 9.06 2.85 14.65
N GLU A 129 7.98 2.94 15.45
CA GLU A 129 8.06 3.18 16.89
C GLU A 129 8.84 2.09 17.61
N TRP A 130 8.66 0.82 17.17
CA TRP A 130 9.44 -0.27 17.74
C TRP A 130 10.94 -0.09 17.50
N PHE A 131 11.36 0.24 16.28
CA PHE A 131 12.77 0.47 15.97
C PHE A 131 13.33 1.71 16.68
N ILE A 132 12.60 2.83 16.71
CA ILE A 132 13.01 4.04 17.43
C ILE A 132 13.26 3.74 18.91
N ARG A 133 12.43 2.91 19.54
CA ARG A 133 12.53 2.56 20.95
C ARG A 133 13.61 1.52 21.25
N ASN A 134 13.75 0.51 20.39
CA ASN A 134 14.54 -0.69 20.71
C ASN A 134 15.89 -0.73 20.00
N LEU A 135 16.08 -0.13 18.84
CA LEU A 135 17.33 -0.19 18.09
C LEU A 135 18.55 0.30 18.91
N PRO A 136 18.45 1.39 19.71
CA PRO A 136 19.54 1.85 20.55
C PRO A 136 19.96 0.86 21.63
N GLU A 137 19.06 -0.01 22.08
CA GLU A 137 19.28 -1.00 23.13
C GLU A 137 19.65 -2.39 22.61
N LEU A 138 19.42 -2.63 21.31
CA LEU A 138 19.77 -3.91 20.69
C LEU A 138 21.28 -4.14 20.69
N LYS A 139 21.69 -5.36 21.10
CA LYS A 139 23.09 -5.78 21.09
C LYS A 139 23.29 -7.01 20.22
N PHE A 140 24.41 -7.03 19.53
CA PHE A 140 24.90 -8.16 18.78
C PHE A 140 26.36 -8.40 19.18
N GLU A 141 26.68 -9.60 19.69
CA GLU A 141 28.01 -9.98 20.18
C GLU A 141 28.65 -8.98 21.18
N GLY A 142 27.80 -8.32 21.97
CA GLY A 142 28.21 -7.35 22.98
C GLY A 142 28.30 -5.90 22.51
N GLU A 143 28.30 -5.64 21.22
CA GLU A 143 28.26 -4.31 20.63
C GLU A 143 26.81 -3.85 20.39
N ARG A 144 26.54 -2.54 20.48
CA ARG A 144 25.22 -2.02 20.13
C ARG A 144 25.02 -2.09 18.62
N VAL A 145 23.87 -2.62 18.19
CA VAL A 145 23.53 -2.73 16.78
C VAL A 145 23.55 -1.34 16.11
N GLU A 146 23.07 -0.32 16.80
CA GLU A 146 23.06 1.05 16.30
C GLU A 146 24.44 1.57 15.91
N ASP A 147 25.51 1.19 16.66
CA ASP A 147 26.88 1.63 16.39
C ASP A 147 27.50 0.93 15.16
N LEU A 148 26.94 -0.20 14.76
CA LEU A 148 27.34 -0.96 13.57
C LEU A 148 26.66 -0.47 12.29
N LEU A 149 25.62 0.39 12.38
CA LEU A 149 24.84 0.88 11.26
C LEU A 149 25.34 2.23 10.76
N THR A 150 25.30 2.44 9.44
CA THR A 150 25.43 3.79 8.87
C THR A 150 24.20 4.63 9.20
N GLU A 151 24.30 5.96 9.05
CA GLU A 151 23.17 6.84 9.31
C GLU A 151 21.97 6.51 8.44
N GLN A 152 22.16 6.30 7.14
CA GLN A 152 21.06 5.91 6.23
C GLN A 152 20.41 4.60 6.66
N MET A 153 21.20 3.63 7.11
CA MET A 153 20.67 2.37 7.61
C MET A 153 19.75 2.56 8.82
N LYS A 154 20.12 3.43 9.79
CA LYS A 154 19.26 3.76 10.93
C LYS A 154 17.98 4.43 10.47
N GLN A 155 18.11 5.42 9.57
CA GLN A 155 16.97 6.14 9.02
C GLN A 155 16.03 5.22 8.21
N ASP A 156 16.55 4.20 7.54
CA ASP A 156 15.75 3.18 6.85
C ASP A 156 14.82 2.42 7.81
N PHE A 157 15.28 2.14 9.03
CA PHE A 157 14.45 1.51 10.06
C PHE A 157 13.46 2.50 10.68
N TYR A 158 13.90 3.72 10.99
CA TYR A 158 13.06 4.75 11.62
C TYR A 158 11.97 5.29 10.68
N HIS A 159 12.16 5.14 9.36
CA HIS A 159 11.22 5.57 8.33
C HIS A 159 10.69 4.40 7.49
N PHE A 160 10.58 3.20 8.10
CA PHE A 160 10.01 2.03 7.41
C PHE A 160 8.77 2.42 6.59
N GLU A 161 8.72 2.02 5.31
CA GLU A 161 7.70 2.46 4.36
C GLU A 161 7.25 1.31 3.45
N GLY A 162 5.94 1.07 3.39
CA GLY A 162 5.35 -0.02 2.59
C GLY A 162 5.63 0.12 1.09
N ASN A 163 5.70 1.34 0.56
CA ASN A 163 6.01 1.54 -0.87
C ASN A 163 7.47 1.15 -1.18
N ALA A 164 8.44 1.53 -0.34
CA ALA A 164 9.83 1.10 -0.49
C ALA A 164 9.94 -0.42 -0.38
N GLN A 165 9.18 -1.01 0.54
CA GLN A 165 9.10 -2.44 0.72
C GLN A 165 8.45 -3.17 -0.46
N ALA A 166 7.48 -2.54 -1.15
CA ALA A 166 6.91 -3.10 -2.37
C ALA A 166 7.97 -3.26 -3.47
N LEU A 167 8.80 -2.24 -3.70
CA LEU A 167 9.91 -2.32 -4.63
C LEU A 167 10.85 -3.49 -4.29
N ARG A 168 11.27 -3.60 -3.04
CA ARG A 168 12.12 -4.69 -2.56
C ARG A 168 11.50 -6.07 -2.76
N LEU A 169 10.20 -6.19 -2.39
CA LEU A 169 9.49 -7.46 -2.50
C LEU A 169 9.46 -7.97 -3.94
N VAL A 170 9.06 -7.13 -4.89
CA VAL A 170 8.89 -7.54 -6.29
C VAL A 170 10.21 -7.72 -7.02
N SER A 171 11.28 -7.04 -6.59
CA SER A 171 12.59 -7.06 -7.26
C SER A 171 13.60 -8.04 -6.69
N LYS A 172 13.50 -8.39 -5.38
CA LYS A 172 14.50 -9.21 -4.69
C LYS A 172 13.92 -10.34 -3.84
N LEU A 173 12.86 -10.06 -3.06
CA LEU A 173 12.38 -11.02 -2.05
C LEU A 173 11.42 -12.06 -2.61
N HIS A 174 10.74 -11.78 -3.71
CA HIS A 174 9.91 -12.76 -4.40
C HIS A 174 10.78 -13.66 -5.28
N TYR A 175 11.50 -14.59 -4.65
CA TYR A 175 12.34 -15.53 -5.38
C TYR A 175 11.48 -16.52 -6.14
N LEU A 176 11.40 -16.37 -7.47
CA LEU A 176 10.64 -17.26 -8.34
C LEU A 176 11.56 -18.17 -9.17
N VAL A 177 12.52 -17.57 -9.86
CA VAL A 177 13.49 -18.28 -10.73
C VAL A 177 14.92 -18.02 -10.26
N ASP A 178 15.21 -16.76 -9.91
CA ASP A 178 16.52 -16.28 -9.48
C ASP A 178 16.40 -15.06 -8.55
N GLU A 179 17.50 -14.36 -8.30
CA GLU A 179 17.63 -13.20 -7.43
C GLU A 179 16.93 -11.93 -7.93
N HIS A 180 16.39 -11.92 -9.15
CA HIS A 180 15.73 -10.76 -9.74
C HIS A 180 14.23 -10.69 -9.43
N GLY A 181 13.78 -11.37 -8.42
CA GLY A 181 12.39 -11.33 -7.94
C GLY A 181 11.38 -11.75 -9.01
N MET A 182 10.37 -10.91 -9.25
CA MET A 182 9.38 -11.12 -10.33
C MET A 182 9.93 -10.75 -11.72
N ASN A 183 11.09 -10.15 -11.79
CA ASN A 183 11.74 -9.64 -13.01
C ASN A 183 10.79 -8.78 -13.86
N LEU A 184 10.20 -7.73 -13.24
CA LEU A 184 9.28 -6.79 -13.88
C LEU A 184 10.03 -5.76 -14.73
N THR A 185 9.32 -5.09 -15.64
CA THR A 185 9.89 -4.02 -16.47
C THR A 185 10.28 -2.80 -15.64
N TYR A 186 11.31 -2.09 -16.06
CA TYR A 186 11.77 -0.88 -15.37
C TYR A 186 10.72 0.24 -15.39
N ALA A 187 9.93 0.36 -16.46
CA ALA A 187 8.81 1.31 -16.52
C ALA A 187 7.79 1.02 -15.41
N LEU A 188 7.43 -0.25 -15.19
CA LEU A 188 6.51 -0.64 -14.12
C LEU A 188 7.13 -0.41 -12.73
N LEU A 189 8.39 -0.82 -12.52
CA LEU A 189 9.08 -0.62 -11.25
C LEU A 189 9.19 0.87 -10.90
N ASN A 190 9.50 1.74 -11.87
CA ASN A 190 9.57 3.17 -11.63
C ASN A 190 8.20 3.80 -11.35
N THR A 191 7.14 3.31 -12.01
CA THR A 191 5.76 3.75 -11.74
C THR A 191 5.34 3.51 -10.29
N MET A 192 5.85 2.44 -9.65
CA MET A 192 5.58 2.13 -8.24
C MET A 192 6.34 3.03 -7.25
N ILE A 193 7.44 3.66 -7.66
CA ILE A 193 8.26 4.49 -6.77
C ILE A 193 7.56 5.84 -6.58
N LYS A 194 6.76 5.96 -5.51
CA LYS A 194 6.04 7.20 -5.20
C LYS A 194 6.99 8.33 -4.76
N TYR A 195 8.09 7.99 -4.11
CA TYR A 195 9.02 8.94 -3.50
C TYR A 195 10.46 8.62 -3.94
N PRO A 196 11.04 9.32 -4.93
CA PRO A 196 12.36 9.02 -5.48
C PRO A 196 13.52 9.55 -4.61
N VAL A 197 13.43 9.39 -3.29
CA VAL A 197 14.41 9.85 -2.31
C VAL A 197 14.75 8.74 -1.30
N PRO A 198 16.00 8.69 -0.77
CA PRO A 198 16.39 7.80 0.32
C PRO A 198 15.75 8.27 1.65
N SER A 199 15.87 7.45 2.69
CA SER A 199 15.37 7.80 4.04
C SER A 199 16.00 9.09 4.60
N THR A 200 17.25 9.38 4.26
CA THR A 200 17.98 10.62 4.63
C THR A 200 17.59 11.82 3.80
N GLY A 201 16.86 11.64 2.71
CA GLY A 201 16.41 12.71 1.80
C GLY A 201 14.95 13.12 2.01
N ILE A 202 14.29 12.63 3.08
CA ILE A 202 12.91 13.02 3.41
C ILE A 202 12.87 14.48 3.82
N ASP A 203 12.04 15.30 3.14
CA ASP A 203 11.79 16.69 3.47
C ASP A 203 10.29 16.99 3.37
N LYS A 204 9.62 16.98 4.52
CA LYS A 204 8.18 17.28 4.62
C LYS A 204 7.85 18.76 4.47
N GLU A 205 8.85 19.63 4.63
CA GLU A 205 8.68 21.08 4.56
C GLU A 205 8.91 21.61 3.15
N SER A 206 9.46 20.82 2.24
CA SER A 206 9.65 21.19 0.82
C SER A 206 8.36 21.56 0.09
N GLY A 207 7.20 21.11 0.59
CA GLY A 207 5.90 21.26 -0.08
C GLY A 207 5.74 20.39 -1.33
N ASN A 208 6.75 19.60 -1.70
CA ASN A 208 6.71 18.71 -2.85
C ASN A 208 6.34 17.29 -2.41
N ILE A 209 5.33 16.72 -3.05
CA ILE A 209 4.85 15.37 -2.70
C ILE A 209 5.90 14.27 -2.85
N LYS A 210 6.92 14.45 -3.70
CA LYS A 210 7.99 13.47 -3.94
C LYS A 210 8.92 13.27 -2.74
N ASP A 211 9.02 14.26 -1.84
CA ASP A 211 9.99 14.27 -0.74
C ASP A 211 9.37 13.88 0.61
N LYS A 212 8.07 13.53 0.62
CA LYS A 212 7.30 13.24 1.85
C LYS A 212 7.77 12.01 2.62
N LYS A 213 8.24 10.98 1.92
CA LYS A 213 8.63 9.68 2.47
C LYS A 213 9.78 9.09 1.67
N MET A 214 10.41 8.02 2.16
CA MET A 214 11.43 7.31 1.39
C MET A 214 10.80 6.40 0.32
N GLY A 215 11.49 6.20 -0.81
CA GLY A 215 11.05 5.31 -1.89
C GLY A 215 11.87 4.04 -2.05
N TYR A 216 13.04 3.98 -1.42
CA TYR A 216 13.92 2.81 -1.46
C TYR A 216 14.83 2.76 -0.23
N TYR A 217 15.27 1.57 0.12
CA TYR A 217 16.27 1.35 1.18
C TYR A 217 17.69 1.42 0.60
N LEU A 218 18.68 1.69 1.44
CA LEU A 218 20.09 1.69 1.05
C LEU A 218 20.49 0.46 0.21
N ALA A 219 20.02 -0.73 0.61
CA ALA A 219 20.33 -1.96 -0.12
C ALA A 219 19.66 -2.05 -1.51
N ASP A 220 18.73 -1.16 -1.84
CA ASP A 220 18.03 -1.09 -3.13
C ASP A 220 18.48 0.11 -3.97
N GLU A 221 19.39 0.93 -3.48
CA GLU A 221 19.86 2.16 -4.11
C GLU A 221 20.44 1.93 -5.51
N GLU A 222 21.29 0.92 -5.69
CA GLU A 222 21.83 0.59 -7.00
C GLU A 222 20.74 0.19 -8.00
N LEU A 223 19.74 -0.57 -7.56
CA LEU A 223 18.60 -0.93 -8.39
C LEU A 223 17.78 0.31 -8.75
N PHE A 224 17.50 1.18 -7.76
CA PHE A 224 16.81 2.45 -8.00
C PHE A 224 17.53 3.28 -9.09
N HIS A 225 18.85 3.42 -9.00
CA HIS A 225 19.61 4.15 -10.01
C HIS A 225 19.59 3.49 -11.40
N ARG A 226 19.62 2.15 -11.48
CA ARG A 226 19.46 1.45 -12.77
C ARG A 226 18.07 1.70 -13.38
N ILE A 227 17.01 1.63 -12.57
CA ILE A 227 15.62 1.88 -12.99
C ILE A 227 15.48 3.31 -13.51
N THR A 228 15.86 4.31 -12.71
CA THR A 228 15.67 5.73 -13.04
C THR A 228 16.54 6.19 -14.21
N LYS A 229 17.72 5.61 -14.37
CA LYS A 229 18.58 5.83 -15.54
C LYS A 229 17.96 5.24 -16.82
N ALA A 230 17.39 4.03 -16.74
CA ALA A 230 16.79 3.36 -17.89
C ALA A 230 15.48 4.01 -18.35
N THR A 231 14.72 4.60 -17.44
CA THR A 231 13.47 5.31 -17.72
C THR A 231 13.66 6.82 -17.95
N GLY A 232 14.87 7.34 -17.73
CA GLY A 232 15.15 8.77 -17.89
C GLY A 232 14.46 9.68 -16.87
N ALA A 233 13.86 9.13 -15.81
CA ALA A 233 13.17 9.91 -14.78
C ALA A 233 14.14 10.61 -13.81
N GLY A 234 15.37 10.08 -13.64
CA GLY A 234 16.34 10.60 -12.67
C GLY A 234 15.76 10.59 -11.25
N ASN A 235 15.92 11.70 -10.53
CA ASN A 235 15.36 11.88 -9.17
C ASN A 235 13.96 12.51 -9.19
N ASN A 236 13.23 12.41 -10.29
CA ASN A 236 11.87 12.90 -10.40
C ASN A 236 10.88 11.73 -10.30
N ARG A 237 9.64 12.05 -9.94
CA ARG A 237 8.54 11.08 -10.04
C ARG A 237 8.30 10.72 -11.50
N HIS A 238 8.12 9.43 -11.76
CA HIS A 238 7.67 8.99 -13.08
C HIS A 238 6.26 9.55 -13.35
N PRO A 239 5.94 10.05 -14.56
CA PRO A 239 4.63 10.61 -14.87
C PRO A 239 3.47 9.67 -14.52
N LEU A 240 3.62 8.37 -14.73
CA LEU A 240 2.59 7.37 -14.41
C LEU A 240 2.37 7.19 -12.90
N THR A 241 3.31 7.56 -12.04
CA THR A 241 3.16 7.52 -10.59
C THR A 241 2.06 8.44 -10.11
N TYR A 242 1.91 9.63 -10.71
CA TYR A 242 0.81 10.54 -10.40
C TYR A 242 -0.56 9.94 -10.72
N ILE A 243 -0.64 9.21 -11.84
CA ILE A 243 -1.88 8.55 -12.28
C ILE A 243 -2.22 7.36 -11.37
N LEU A 244 -1.21 6.59 -10.99
CA LEU A 244 -1.37 5.47 -10.04
C LEU A 244 -1.87 5.97 -8.68
N GLU A 245 -1.27 7.04 -8.15
CA GLU A 245 -1.67 7.64 -6.87
C GLU A 245 -3.11 8.18 -6.93
N ALA A 246 -3.49 8.83 -8.03
CA ALA A 246 -4.86 9.28 -8.21
C ALA A 246 -5.86 8.10 -8.32
N ALA A 247 -5.48 7.01 -8.99
CA ALA A 247 -6.31 5.81 -9.06
C ALA A 247 -6.52 5.16 -7.68
N ASP A 248 -5.45 5.09 -6.88
CA ASP A 248 -5.46 4.60 -5.50
C ASP A 248 -6.38 5.46 -4.62
N ASP A 249 -6.20 6.78 -4.65
CA ASP A 249 -7.02 7.74 -3.89
C ASP A 249 -8.51 7.67 -4.25
N ILE A 250 -8.85 7.55 -5.54
CA ILE A 250 -10.24 7.41 -5.98
C ILE A 250 -10.84 6.11 -5.42
N ALA A 251 -10.14 4.98 -5.58
CA ALA A 251 -10.59 3.69 -5.08
C ALA A 251 -10.76 3.72 -3.56
N TYR A 252 -9.72 4.15 -2.84
CA TYR A 252 -9.68 4.19 -1.38
C TYR A 252 -10.78 5.08 -0.81
N LYS A 253 -10.82 6.39 -1.15
CA LYS A 253 -11.75 7.34 -0.54
C LYS A 253 -13.22 7.02 -0.84
N THR A 254 -13.52 6.51 -2.04
CA THR A 254 -14.90 6.11 -2.38
C THR A 254 -15.30 4.81 -1.71
N ALA A 255 -14.39 3.84 -1.62
CA ALA A 255 -14.62 2.57 -0.92
C ALA A 255 -14.84 2.76 0.57
N ASP A 256 -14.06 3.63 1.21
CA ASP A 256 -14.19 3.92 2.64
C ASP A 256 -15.56 4.48 3.01
N ILE A 257 -16.12 5.34 2.16
CA ILE A 257 -17.49 5.88 2.36
C ILE A 257 -18.53 4.77 2.21
N GLU A 258 -18.40 3.89 1.19
CA GLU A 258 -19.32 2.78 1.01
C GLU A 258 -19.27 1.81 2.19
N ASP A 259 -18.07 1.40 2.60
CA ASP A 259 -17.86 0.48 3.70
C ASP A 259 -18.33 1.09 5.03
N ALA A 260 -18.08 2.40 5.25
CA ALA A 260 -18.58 3.15 6.40
C ALA A 260 -20.11 3.19 6.44
N PHE A 261 -20.76 3.36 5.29
CA PHE A 261 -22.22 3.33 5.19
C PHE A 261 -22.76 1.93 5.49
N VAL A 262 -22.21 0.89 4.87
CA VAL A 262 -22.63 -0.50 5.08
C VAL A 262 -22.47 -0.92 6.55
N LYS A 263 -21.42 -0.46 7.22
CA LYS A 263 -21.15 -0.74 8.65
C LYS A 263 -21.91 0.19 9.61
N GLY A 264 -22.64 1.17 9.11
CA GLY A 264 -23.42 2.09 9.95
C GLY A 264 -22.60 3.17 10.65
N PHE A 265 -21.35 3.41 10.25
CA PHE A 265 -20.54 4.54 10.74
C PHE A 265 -21.03 5.89 10.17
N ILE A 266 -21.59 5.87 8.98
CA ILE A 266 -22.15 7.02 8.29
C ILE A 266 -23.57 6.68 7.84
N SER A 267 -24.57 7.48 8.24
CA SER A 267 -25.92 7.35 7.71
C SER A 267 -26.08 8.13 6.39
N TYR A 268 -27.13 7.79 5.62
CA TYR A 268 -27.50 8.55 4.41
C TYR A 268 -27.64 10.04 4.69
N HIS A 269 -28.36 10.42 5.75
CA HIS A 269 -28.59 11.83 6.11
C HIS A 269 -27.31 12.55 6.53
N GLN A 270 -26.39 11.87 7.21
CA GLN A 270 -25.10 12.46 7.55
C GLN A 270 -24.27 12.73 6.28
N LEU A 271 -24.18 11.77 5.38
CA LEU A 271 -23.50 11.96 4.09
C LEU A 271 -24.15 13.10 3.29
N GLU A 272 -25.47 13.09 3.16
CA GLU A 272 -26.21 14.15 2.46
C GLU A 272 -25.93 15.53 3.05
N SER A 273 -25.96 15.67 4.36
CA SER A 273 -25.73 16.96 5.04
C SER A 273 -24.34 17.53 4.74
N GLU A 274 -23.29 16.69 4.79
CA GLU A 274 -21.91 17.12 4.45
C GLU A 274 -21.80 17.53 2.97
N LEU A 275 -22.45 16.78 2.08
CA LEU A 275 -22.45 17.09 0.64
C LEU A 275 -23.22 18.37 0.31
N VAL A 276 -24.27 18.72 1.06
CA VAL A 276 -24.99 20.00 0.89
C VAL A 276 -24.10 21.18 1.24
N VAL A 277 -23.27 21.06 2.28
CA VAL A 277 -22.29 22.11 2.62
C VAL A 277 -21.28 22.27 1.47
N LEU A 278 -20.75 21.18 0.98
CA LEU A 278 -19.79 21.17 -0.14
C LEU A 278 -20.39 21.82 -1.42
N GLU A 279 -21.64 21.51 -1.76
CA GLU A 279 -22.30 22.10 -2.94
C GLU A 279 -22.40 23.62 -2.87
N LYS A 280 -22.62 24.18 -1.67
CA LYS A 280 -22.63 25.65 -1.47
C LYS A 280 -21.23 26.26 -1.63
N GLU A 281 -20.19 25.53 -1.27
CA GLU A 281 -18.80 25.98 -1.41
C GLU A 281 -18.23 25.78 -2.82
N THR A 282 -18.95 25.03 -3.66
CA THR A 282 -18.52 24.67 -5.02
C THR A 282 -19.63 24.94 -6.03
N GLU A 283 -20.19 26.19 -6.00
CA GLU A 283 -21.28 26.56 -6.87
C GLU A 283 -20.94 26.46 -8.36
N ASP A 284 -19.69 26.72 -8.73
CA ASP A 284 -19.20 26.63 -10.11
C ASP A 284 -18.92 25.18 -10.58
N SER A 285 -18.94 24.19 -9.70
CA SER A 285 -18.69 22.81 -10.08
C SER A 285 -19.82 22.27 -10.97
N PRO A 286 -19.51 21.63 -12.09
CA PRO A 286 -20.52 20.99 -12.95
C PRO A 286 -21.15 19.75 -12.31
N PHE A 287 -20.53 19.19 -11.28
CA PHE A 287 -21.05 18.06 -10.54
C PHE A 287 -21.62 18.52 -9.20
N LYS A 288 -22.88 18.17 -8.94
CA LYS A 288 -23.61 18.51 -7.72
C LYS A 288 -23.82 17.25 -6.89
N PRO A 289 -22.90 16.93 -5.94
CA PRO A 289 -22.88 15.63 -5.27
C PRO A 289 -24.10 15.36 -4.39
N ALA A 290 -24.61 16.35 -3.63
CA ALA A 290 -25.81 16.19 -2.81
C ALA A 290 -27.07 16.05 -3.67
N THR A 291 -27.20 16.90 -4.68
CA THR A 291 -28.30 16.83 -5.64
C THR A 291 -28.34 15.48 -6.35
N LYS A 292 -27.16 14.96 -6.76
CA LYS A 292 -27.04 13.64 -7.39
C LYS A 292 -27.46 12.52 -6.43
N LEU A 293 -27.03 12.57 -5.17
CA LEU A 293 -27.39 11.58 -4.16
C LEU A 293 -28.92 11.54 -3.95
N ARG A 294 -29.57 12.70 -3.83
CA ARG A 294 -31.05 12.82 -3.71
C ARG A 294 -31.78 12.24 -4.91
N GLN A 295 -31.34 12.58 -6.13
CA GLN A 295 -31.94 12.05 -7.36
C GLN A 295 -31.89 10.50 -7.39
N LEU A 296 -30.76 9.93 -6.95
CA LEU A 296 -30.60 8.47 -6.89
C LEU A 296 -31.48 7.85 -5.80
N TYR A 297 -31.65 8.52 -4.66
CA TYR A 297 -32.59 8.08 -3.62
C TYR A 297 -34.04 8.05 -4.15
N GLN A 298 -34.52 9.12 -4.77
CA GLN A 298 -35.86 9.18 -5.36
C GLN A 298 -36.05 8.08 -6.42
N ARG A 299 -35.03 7.84 -7.25
CA ARG A 299 -35.07 6.75 -8.23
C ARG A 299 -35.16 5.38 -7.57
N GLY A 300 -34.51 5.19 -6.42
CA GLY A 300 -34.63 3.97 -5.62
C GLY A 300 -36.05 3.76 -5.08
N VAL A 301 -36.68 4.83 -4.59
CA VAL A 301 -38.07 4.82 -4.13
C VAL A 301 -39.03 4.50 -5.29
N GLU A 302 -38.90 5.17 -6.43
CA GLU A 302 -39.71 4.91 -7.63
C GLU A 302 -39.60 3.46 -8.12
N LYS A 303 -38.39 2.87 -8.04
CA LYS A 303 -38.13 1.48 -8.40
C LYS A 303 -38.53 0.48 -7.31
N GLN A 304 -39.02 0.95 -6.19
CA GLN A 304 -39.42 0.11 -5.04
C GLN A 304 -38.31 -0.87 -4.59
N VAL A 305 -37.03 -0.41 -4.62
CA VAL A 305 -35.93 -1.24 -4.11
C VAL A 305 -36.03 -1.39 -2.61
N SER A 306 -35.54 -2.51 -2.06
CA SER A 306 -35.62 -2.83 -0.62
C SER A 306 -34.93 -1.81 0.29
N SER A 307 -33.88 -1.15 -0.19
CA SER A 307 -33.17 -0.08 0.52
C SER A 307 -32.83 1.06 -0.44
N PRO A 308 -33.68 2.09 -0.55
CA PRO A 308 -33.41 3.26 -1.39
C PRO A 308 -32.12 4.01 -1.02
N GLU A 309 -31.77 4.05 0.27
CA GLU A 309 -30.53 4.67 0.76
C GLU A 309 -29.28 3.93 0.25
N ALA A 310 -29.24 2.60 0.40
CA ALA A 310 -28.13 1.78 -0.08
C ALA A 310 -28.01 1.85 -1.62
N TYR A 311 -29.15 1.82 -2.32
CA TYR A 311 -29.20 2.03 -3.76
C TYR A 311 -28.60 3.38 -4.15
N ALA A 312 -28.99 4.44 -3.43
CA ALA A 312 -28.51 5.80 -3.70
C ALA A 312 -27.01 5.91 -3.49
N VAL A 313 -26.48 5.46 -2.34
CA VAL A 313 -25.05 5.56 -2.00
C VAL A 313 -24.19 4.80 -3.01
N LYS A 314 -24.53 3.53 -3.34
CA LYS A 314 -23.77 2.73 -4.32
C LYS A 314 -23.72 3.38 -5.70
N ASN A 315 -24.83 3.84 -6.21
CA ASN A 315 -24.89 4.48 -7.53
C ASN A 315 -24.26 5.89 -7.53
N TRP A 316 -24.29 6.57 -6.39
CA TRP A 316 -23.64 7.85 -6.19
C TRP A 316 -22.12 7.71 -6.29
N ILE A 317 -21.53 6.70 -5.64
CA ILE A 317 -20.10 6.39 -5.71
C ILE A 317 -19.65 6.18 -7.17
N ILE A 318 -20.39 5.42 -7.95
CA ILE A 318 -20.10 5.24 -9.39
C ILE A 318 -20.12 6.59 -10.12
N SER A 319 -21.07 7.46 -9.79
CA SER A 319 -21.17 8.79 -10.40
C SER A 319 -20.02 9.71 -9.99
N VAL A 320 -19.58 9.63 -8.73
CA VAL A 320 -18.39 10.33 -8.21
C VAL A 320 -17.12 9.85 -8.92
N GLN A 321 -16.91 8.54 -9.00
CA GLN A 321 -15.74 7.98 -9.69
C GLN A 321 -15.67 8.46 -11.15
N GLY A 322 -16.77 8.42 -11.88
CA GLY A 322 -16.83 8.93 -13.26
C GLY A 322 -16.49 10.40 -13.39
N PHE A 323 -17.00 11.24 -12.47
CA PHE A 323 -16.66 12.66 -12.42
C PHE A 323 -15.19 12.91 -12.11
N VAL A 324 -14.66 12.23 -11.08
CA VAL A 324 -13.29 12.41 -10.62
C VAL A 324 -12.29 11.92 -11.66
N LEU A 325 -12.57 10.83 -12.37
CA LEU A 325 -11.74 10.36 -13.50
C LEU A 325 -11.54 11.46 -14.56
N ASN A 326 -12.59 12.21 -14.90
CA ASN A 326 -12.49 13.33 -15.83
C ASN A 326 -11.64 14.47 -15.27
N CYS A 327 -11.80 14.79 -13.97
CA CYS A 327 -11.01 15.83 -13.31
C CYS A 327 -9.52 15.46 -13.25
N VAL A 328 -9.19 14.22 -12.94
CA VAL A 328 -7.79 13.72 -12.95
C VAL A 328 -7.19 13.74 -14.35
N THR A 329 -7.95 13.35 -15.37
CA THR A 329 -7.54 13.44 -16.77
C THR A 329 -7.20 14.89 -17.16
N TYR A 330 -8.05 15.83 -16.75
CA TYR A 330 -7.80 17.26 -16.92
C TYR A 330 -6.57 17.72 -16.12
N GLY A 331 -6.47 17.34 -14.84
CA GLY A 331 -5.34 17.70 -13.97
C GLY A 331 -4.00 17.27 -14.53
N PHE A 332 -3.90 16.05 -15.06
CA PHE A 332 -2.69 15.58 -15.74
C PHE A 332 -2.42 16.36 -17.03
N THR A 333 -3.44 16.53 -17.86
CA THR A 333 -3.28 17.14 -19.18
C THR A 333 -2.93 18.64 -19.08
N SER A 334 -3.54 19.37 -18.14
CA SER A 334 -3.25 20.80 -17.92
C SER A 334 -1.85 21.03 -17.33
N ASN A 335 -1.34 20.09 -16.53
CA ASN A 335 0.01 20.18 -15.94
C ASN A 335 1.06 19.35 -16.68
N TYR A 336 0.76 18.92 -17.92
CA TYR A 336 1.58 18.00 -18.70
C TYR A 336 3.04 18.43 -18.79
N GLU A 337 3.33 19.68 -19.14
CA GLU A 337 4.68 20.21 -19.31
C GLU A 337 5.46 20.20 -17.98
N ALA A 338 4.81 20.58 -16.88
CA ALA A 338 5.44 20.57 -15.55
C ALA A 338 5.71 19.13 -15.07
N ILE A 339 4.81 18.19 -15.35
CA ILE A 339 4.98 16.77 -15.03
C ILE A 339 6.15 16.21 -15.85
N MET A 340 6.20 16.46 -17.17
CA MET A 340 7.27 15.99 -18.04
C MET A 340 8.61 16.66 -17.77
N ALA A 341 8.61 17.87 -17.22
CA ALA A 341 9.81 18.56 -16.73
C ALA A 341 10.27 18.08 -15.35
N GLY A 342 9.42 17.33 -14.59
CA GLY A 342 9.71 16.90 -13.21
C GLY A 342 9.55 18.00 -12.16
N THR A 343 8.88 19.10 -12.50
CA THR A 343 8.68 20.26 -11.60
C THR A 343 7.31 20.30 -10.93
N PHE A 344 6.39 19.42 -11.32
CA PHE A 344 5.07 19.34 -10.71
C PHE A 344 5.16 18.68 -9.31
N GLY A 345 4.80 19.43 -8.29
CA GLY A 345 4.93 19.01 -6.88
C GLY A 345 3.62 18.67 -6.16
N GLN A 346 2.49 18.64 -6.87
CA GLN A 346 1.16 18.43 -6.31
C GLN A 346 0.56 17.09 -6.78
N ASP A 347 -0.61 16.69 -6.22
CA ASP A 347 -1.42 15.60 -6.75
C ASP A 347 -2.27 16.04 -7.97
N LEU A 348 -2.92 15.09 -8.63
CA LEU A 348 -3.72 15.39 -9.84
C LEU A 348 -5.11 15.94 -9.53
N PHE A 349 -5.53 16.02 -8.27
CA PHE A 349 -6.79 16.69 -7.88
C PHE A 349 -6.60 18.20 -7.70
N TYR A 350 -5.37 18.63 -7.38
CA TYR A 350 -5.03 20.01 -7.10
C TYR A 350 -5.50 20.97 -8.21
N GLY A 351 -6.26 21.98 -7.83
CA GLY A 351 -6.82 22.97 -8.75
C GLY A 351 -7.94 22.46 -9.65
N THR A 352 -8.44 21.24 -9.44
CA THR A 352 -9.59 20.69 -10.18
C THR A 352 -10.88 20.79 -9.35
N PHE A 353 -12.03 20.64 -10.02
CA PHE A 353 -13.31 20.56 -9.31
C PHE A 353 -13.48 19.36 -8.38
N ALA A 354 -12.62 18.34 -8.49
CA ALA A 354 -12.63 17.17 -7.62
C ALA A 354 -11.89 17.38 -6.30
N GLU A 355 -11.00 18.37 -6.18
CA GLU A 355 -10.13 18.57 -5.02
C GLU A 355 -10.93 18.64 -3.70
N LYS A 356 -11.87 19.55 -3.60
CA LYS A 356 -12.68 19.71 -2.39
C LYS A 356 -13.53 18.48 -2.06
N LEU A 357 -14.08 17.83 -3.10
CA LEU A 357 -14.86 16.61 -2.90
C LEU A 357 -13.99 15.47 -2.35
N MET A 358 -12.82 15.26 -2.94
CA MET A 358 -11.90 14.20 -2.50
C MET A 358 -11.35 14.46 -1.10
N ASN A 359 -11.11 15.73 -0.75
CA ASN A 359 -10.73 16.12 0.62
C ASN A 359 -11.86 15.83 1.61
N LEU A 360 -13.12 16.22 1.28
CA LEU A 360 -14.27 15.92 2.13
C LEU A 360 -14.45 14.42 2.38
N LEU A 361 -14.32 13.57 1.34
CA LEU A 361 -14.46 12.11 1.50
C LEU A 361 -13.39 11.56 2.44
N GLY A 362 -12.14 12.00 2.29
CA GLY A 362 -11.04 11.61 3.19
C GLY A 362 -11.28 12.07 4.64
N ASP A 363 -11.66 13.32 4.84
CA ASP A 363 -11.96 13.87 6.16
C ASP A 363 -13.14 13.17 6.84
N LEU A 364 -14.17 12.85 6.05
CA LEU A 364 -15.37 12.16 6.56
C LEU A 364 -15.02 10.74 7.00
N ALA A 365 -14.24 9.99 6.20
CA ALA A 365 -13.74 8.68 6.57
C ALA A 365 -12.88 8.76 7.84
N TYR A 366 -11.96 9.73 7.93
CA TYR A 366 -11.12 9.92 9.10
C TYR A 366 -11.95 10.17 10.36
N ARG A 367 -12.86 11.16 10.34
CA ARG A 367 -13.68 11.55 11.49
C ARG A 367 -14.67 10.47 11.92
N LYS A 368 -15.24 9.70 11.00
CA LYS A 368 -16.32 8.76 11.28
C LYS A 368 -15.85 7.32 11.48
N VAL A 369 -14.81 6.91 10.76
CA VAL A 369 -14.31 5.53 10.78
C VAL A 369 -13.01 5.43 11.57
N PHE A 370 -11.93 6.04 11.06
CA PHE A 370 -10.59 5.84 11.62
C PHE A 370 -10.43 6.36 13.05
N SER A 371 -11.14 7.43 13.42
CA SER A 371 -11.15 7.96 14.80
C SER A 371 -12.21 7.29 15.71
N SER A 372 -12.80 6.17 15.30
CA SER A 372 -13.83 5.50 16.10
C SER A 372 -13.25 4.64 17.22
N ARG A 373 -13.99 4.53 18.34
CA ARG A 373 -13.60 3.65 19.47
C ARG A 373 -13.42 2.19 19.05
N GLN A 374 -14.12 1.74 18.02
CA GLN A 374 -14.01 0.37 17.54
C GLN A 374 -12.64 0.15 16.88
N ILE A 375 -12.22 1.06 16.00
CA ILE A 375 -10.91 1.01 15.37
C ILE A 375 -9.80 1.12 16.42
N TYR A 376 -9.86 2.09 17.34
CA TYR A 376 -8.84 2.21 18.41
C TYR A 376 -8.67 0.94 19.26
N LYS A 377 -9.76 0.22 19.56
CA LYS A 377 -9.64 -1.06 20.27
C LYS A 377 -8.92 -2.13 19.46
N MET A 378 -9.11 -2.14 18.15
CA MET A 378 -8.44 -3.06 17.25
C MET A 378 -6.96 -2.71 17.12
N GLU A 379 -6.64 -1.43 16.92
CA GLU A 379 -5.26 -0.93 16.86
C GLU A 379 -4.45 -1.28 18.11
N LEU A 380 -5.04 -1.16 19.31
CA LEU A 380 -4.37 -1.58 20.54
C LEU A 380 -4.04 -3.07 20.59
N ALA A 381 -4.94 -3.92 20.09
CA ALA A 381 -4.67 -5.35 19.99
C ALA A 381 -3.59 -5.65 18.94
N GLU A 382 -3.65 -4.98 17.80
CA GLU A 382 -2.68 -5.08 16.72
C GLU A 382 -1.28 -4.63 17.14
N TYR A 383 -1.20 -3.52 17.87
CA TYR A 383 0.05 -3.03 18.44
C TYR A 383 0.69 -4.09 19.35
N THR A 384 -0.10 -4.71 20.22
CA THR A 384 0.39 -5.76 21.13
C THR A 384 0.93 -6.97 20.37
N ILE A 385 0.23 -7.39 19.31
CA ILE A 385 0.66 -8.49 18.45
C ILE A 385 1.98 -8.14 17.74
N LEU A 386 2.06 -6.95 17.14
CA LEU A 386 3.25 -6.50 16.43
C LEU A 386 4.44 -6.34 17.36
N ASP A 387 4.26 -5.70 18.52
CA ASP A 387 5.33 -5.55 19.51
C ASP A 387 5.90 -6.89 19.96
N PHE A 388 5.02 -7.85 20.27
CA PHE A 388 5.45 -9.22 20.62
C PHE A 388 6.23 -9.87 19.48
N LEU A 389 5.72 -9.82 18.25
CA LEU A 389 6.36 -10.42 17.10
C LEU A 389 7.72 -9.75 16.81
N MET A 390 7.80 -8.44 16.85
CA MET A 390 9.04 -7.69 16.60
C MET A 390 10.10 -8.05 17.65
N ASN A 391 9.75 -8.05 18.95
CA ASN A 391 10.68 -8.41 20.02
C ASN A 391 11.27 -9.81 19.83
N ARG A 392 10.48 -10.78 19.40
CA ARG A 392 10.93 -12.16 19.21
C ARG A 392 11.68 -12.37 17.90
N LEU A 393 11.12 -11.87 16.80
CA LEU A 393 11.65 -12.13 15.48
C LEU A 393 12.98 -11.39 15.23
N VAL A 394 13.09 -10.13 15.67
CA VAL A 394 14.34 -9.36 15.47
C VAL A 394 15.48 -10.01 16.23
N SER A 395 15.28 -10.37 17.49
CA SER A 395 16.29 -11.08 18.28
C SER A 395 16.70 -12.42 17.62
N SER A 396 15.73 -13.24 17.19
CA SER A 396 16.02 -14.53 16.56
C SER A 396 16.78 -14.39 15.23
N VAL A 397 16.56 -13.30 14.49
CA VAL A 397 17.20 -13.10 13.18
C VAL A 397 18.60 -12.50 13.32
N LEU A 398 18.86 -11.70 14.32
CA LEU A 398 20.20 -11.17 14.59
C LEU A 398 21.24 -12.31 14.68
N TYR A 399 20.86 -13.42 15.31
CA TYR A 399 21.72 -14.60 15.47
C TYR A 399 21.49 -15.69 14.42
N TYR A 400 20.69 -15.43 13.37
CA TYR A 400 20.45 -16.42 12.32
C TYR A 400 21.69 -16.65 11.46
N ASN A 401 22.13 -17.93 11.37
CA ASN A 401 23.31 -18.37 10.62
C ASN A 401 24.64 -17.83 11.20
N THR A 402 24.67 -17.63 12.53
CA THR A 402 25.89 -17.39 13.31
C THR A 402 26.24 -18.65 14.13
N ASP A 403 27.43 -18.69 14.72
CA ASP A 403 27.88 -19.78 15.62
C ASP A 403 27.26 -19.71 17.01
N SER A 404 26.42 -18.70 17.28
CA SER A 404 25.74 -18.50 18.57
C SER A 404 24.64 -19.54 18.77
N GLU A 405 24.54 -20.13 19.95
CA GLU A 405 23.45 -21.02 20.31
C GLU A 405 22.13 -20.27 20.33
N GLN A 406 21.20 -20.66 19.46
CA GLN A 406 19.81 -20.20 19.50
C GLN A 406 18.99 -21.11 20.41
N ASP A 407 18.12 -20.53 21.23
CA ASP A 407 17.19 -21.33 22.02
C ASP A 407 16.13 -22.00 21.11
N SER A 408 15.38 -22.94 21.70
CA SER A 408 14.37 -23.70 20.95
C SER A 408 13.24 -22.81 20.42
N LEU A 409 12.98 -21.67 21.05
CA LEU A 409 11.96 -20.70 20.64
C LEU A 409 12.45 -19.86 19.47
N ASP A 410 13.69 -19.39 19.50
CA ASP A 410 14.31 -18.63 18.42
C ASP A 410 14.39 -19.47 17.13
N SER A 411 14.80 -20.74 17.24
CA SER A 411 14.79 -21.67 16.10
C SER A 411 13.40 -21.83 15.49
N ARG A 412 12.34 -21.89 16.33
CA ARG A 412 10.95 -21.94 15.88
C ARG A 412 10.52 -20.63 15.22
N MET A 413 10.90 -19.48 15.78
CA MET A 413 10.59 -18.17 15.18
C MET A 413 11.23 -18.05 13.79
N VAL A 414 12.51 -18.46 13.63
CA VAL A 414 13.17 -18.50 12.33
C VAL A 414 12.48 -19.45 11.35
N SER A 415 11.87 -20.56 11.82
CA SER A 415 11.15 -21.50 10.95
C SER A 415 9.92 -20.87 10.26
N PHE A 416 9.32 -19.83 10.84
CA PHE A 416 8.24 -19.09 10.24
C PHE A 416 8.67 -18.18 9.08
N ILE A 417 9.97 -17.88 8.96
CA ILE A 417 10.49 -17.07 7.85
C ILE A 417 10.44 -17.90 6.56
N SER A 418 9.88 -17.32 5.51
CA SER A 418 9.79 -17.96 4.19
C SER A 418 11.17 -18.37 3.67
N ASP A 419 11.27 -19.57 3.09
CA ASP A 419 12.52 -20.07 2.50
C ASP A 419 13.03 -19.16 1.36
N ASN A 420 12.14 -18.47 0.65
CA ASN A 420 12.53 -17.45 -0.34
C ASN A 420 13.39 -16.35 0.30
N TYR A 421 13.02 -15.88 1.50
CA TYR A 421 13.77 -14.85 2.20
C TYR A 421 15.10 -15.36 2.72
N LYS A 422 15.13 -16.58 3.26
CA LYS A 422 16.38 -17.25 3.67
C LYS A 422 17.32 -17.47 2.48
N THR A 423 16.76 -17.79 1.31
CA THR A 423 17.53 -17.96 0.06
C THR A 423 18.07 -16.61 -0.42
N ALA A 424 17.26 -15.57 -0.45
CA ALA A 424 17.71 -14.22 -0.81
C ALA A 424 18.83 -13.72 0.12
N TYR A 425 18.72 -13.98 1.43
CA TYR A 425 19.79 -13.68 2.40
C TYR A 425 21.08 -14.43 2.08
N ARG A 426 21.01 -15.76 1.87
CA ARG A 426 22.20 -16.57 1.56
C ARG A 426 22.90 -16.12 0.29
N LEU A 427 22.14 -15.78 -0.77
CA LEU A 427 22.70 -15.30 -2.03
C LEU A 427 23.40 -13.95 -1.87
N GLN A 428 22.80 -13.02 -1.11
CA GLN A 428 23.39 -11.71 -0.84
C GLN A 428 24.62 -11.77 0.08
N SER A 429 24.73 -12.81 0.91
CA SER A 429 25.87 -13.03 1.81
C SER A 429 27.01 -13.78 1.16
N GLN A 430 26.79 -14.47 0.01
CA GLN A 430 27.84 -15.18 -0.70
C GLN A 430 28.85 -14.20 -1.31
N GLY A 431 30.13 -14.37 -0.95
CA GLY A 431 31.25 -13.57 -1.48
C GLY A 431 31.67 -12.38 -0.60
N LYS A 432 31.00 -12.15 0.53
CA LYS A 432 31.36 -11.13 1.50
C LYS A 432 32.06 -11.76 2.69
N LYS A 433 33.25 -11.24 3.06
CA LYS A 433 34.04 -11.77 4.20
C LYS A 433 33.30 -11.54 5.52
N GLN A 434 33.35 -12.52 6.40
CA GLN A 434 32.69 -12.62 7.69
C GLN A 434 32.92 -11.44 8.67
N ASP A 435 33.88 -10.57 8.42
CA ASP A 435 34.42 -9.67 9.43
C ASP A 435 33.63 -8.38 9.72
N ARG A 436 32.60 -8.01 8.96
CA ARG A 436 31.78 -6.81 9.23
C ARG A 436 30.41 -6.74 8.53
N GLU A 437 29.93 -7.83 7.91
CA GLU A 437 28.77 -7.78 7.02
C GLU A 437 27.47 -8.34 7.60
N ILE A 438 27.45 -8.57 8.89
CA ILE A 438 26.30 -9.14 9.61
C ILE A 438 25.10 -8.20 9.58
N ILE A 439 25.33 -6.94 9.32
CA ILE A 439 24.29 -5.92 9.27
C ILE A 439 24.30 -5.22 7.92
N SER A 440 23.94 -5.94 6.88
CA SER A 440 23.27 -5.31 5.74
C SER A 440 21.82 -5.16 6.17
N PRO A 441 21.41 -3.96 6.64
CA PRO A 441 20.30 -3.76 7.55
C PRO A 441 18.95 -4.19 7.08
N PRO A 442 18.65 -4.15 5.78
CA PRO A 442 17.25 -4.29 5.40
C PRO A 442 16.84 -5.73 5.17
N ALA A 443 17.81 -6.64 5.27
CA ALA A 443 17.47 -8.01 4.95
C ALA A 443 16.81 -8.76 6.11
N SER A 444 17.05 -8.38 7.34
CA SER A 444 16.59 -9.15 8.49
C SER A 444 15.36 -8.55 9.20
N GLY A 445 15.34 -7.29 9.52
CA GLY A 445 14.19 -6.66 10.17
C GLY A 445 12.95 -6.56 9.26
N ASP A 446 13.14 -6.10 8.03
CA ASP A 446 12.07 -6.01 7.04
C ASP A 446 11.51 -7.35 6.58
N ARG A 447 12.32 -8.41 6.62
CA ARG A 447 11.89 -9.78 6.27
C ARG A 447 10.89 -10.35 7.26
N LEU A 448 10.94 -9.90 8.49
CA LEU A 448 10.12 -10.41 9.58
C LEU A 448 8.74 -9.79 9.61
N CYS A 449 8.66 -8.51 9.30
CA CYS A 449 7.39 -7.79 9.26
C CYS A 449 6.50 -8.18 8.08
N LEU A 450 7.08 -8.82 7.04
CA LEU A 450 6.36 -9.10 5.81
C LEU A 450 5.66 -10.45 5.75
N ARG A 451 5.97 -11.39 6.61
CA ARG A 451 5.16 -12.58 6.72
C ARG A 451 3.92 -12.30 7.53
N ASN A 452 3.11 -11.51 6.91
CA ASN A 452 1.82 -11.12 7.37
C ASN A 452 0.80 -12.15 6.99
N ASP A 453 0.98 -13.35 7.45
CA ASP A 453 -0.05 -14.33 7.33
C ASP A 453 -1.08 -14.10 8.45
N ARG A 454 -2.33 -13.83 8.04
CA ARG A 454 -3.51 -14.08 8.86
C ARG A 454 -3.39 -15.43 9.61
N GLN A 455 -2.61 -16.37 9.10
CA GLN A 455 -2.32 -17.64 9.75
C GLN A 455 -1.45 -17.49 11.01
N LEU A 456 -0.48 -16.58 11.06
CA LEU A 456 0.27 -16.28 12.29
C LEU A 456 -0.59 -15.51 13.29
N CYS A 457 -1.33 -14.51 12.84
CA CYS A 457 -2.29 -13.81 13.67
C CYS A 457 -3.47 -14.72 14.06
N LYS A 458 -3.93 -15.65 13.19
CA LYS A 458 -4.95 -16.66 13.51
C LYS A 458 -4.41 -17.78 14.39
N ALA A 459 -3.17 -18.22 14.24
CA ALA A 459 -2.57 -19.23 15.09
C ALA A 459 -2.33 -18.70 16.51
N SER A 460 -1.95 -17.43 16.66
CA SER A 460 -1.84 -16.80 17.99
C SER A 460 -3.20 -16.45 18.63
N VAL A 461 -4.30 -16.43 17.85
CA VAL A 461 -5.65 -16.08 18.34
C VAL A 461 -6.60 -17.28 18.36
N SER A 462 -6.33 -18.38 17.64
CA SER A 462 -7.25 -19.51 17.46
C SER A 462 -6.96 -20.79 18.27
N GLY A 463 -5.96 -20.80 19.11
CA GLY A 463 -5.72 -21.88 20.06
C GLY A 463 -5.92 -21.42 21.50
N ASN A 464 -5.93 -22.31 22.47
CA ASN A 464 -6.06 -22.09 23.92
C ASN A 464 -5.26 -20.89 24.52
N GLU A 465 -4.53 -20.17 23.69
CA GLU A 465 -3.77 -18.95 24.02
C GLU A 465 -4.62 -17.69 24.17
N ARG A 466 -5.85 -17.68 23.66
CA ARG A 466 -6.80 -16.57 23.91
C ARG A 466 -7.05 -16.41 25.41
N ASP A 467 -7.19 -17.53 26.10
CA ASP A 467 -7.36 -17.56 27.55
C ASP A 467 -6.04 -17.29 28.29
N TYR A 468 -4.91 -17.65 27.71
CA TYR A 468 -3.58 -17.45 28.29
C TYR A 468 -3.13 -15.97 28.20
N LEU A 469 -3.37 -15.29 27.08
CA LEU A 469 -3.11 -13.86 26.93
C LEU A 469 -4.03 -13.01 27.79
N VAL A 470 -5.32 -13.37 27.85
CA VAL A 470 -6.31 -12.71 28.74
C VAL A 470 -6.00 -12.97 30.22
N ALA A 471 -5.52 -14.17 30.57
CA ALA A 471 -5.12 -14.51 31.93
C ALA A 471 -3.85 -13.76 32.36
N ARG A 472 -2.86 -13.64 31.46
CA ARG A 472 -1.61 -12.90 31.74
C ARG A 472 -1.85 -11.40 31.85
N TYR A 473 -2.76 -10.84 31.04
CA TYR A 473 -3.19 -9.44 31.15
C TYR A 473 -3.92 -9.16 32.47
N ARG A 474 -4.73 -10.11 32.97
CA ARG A 474 -5.38 -10.01 34.29
C ARG A 474 -4.37 -10.03 35.46
N HIS A 475 -3.26 -10.74 35.31
CA HIS A 475 -2.22 -10.78 36.36
C HIS A 475 -1.30 -9.57 36.37
N GLN A 476 -1.10 -8.92 35.23
CA GLN A 476 -0.22 -7.75 35.12
C GLN A 476 -0.93 -6.40 35.33
N CYS A 477 -2.27 -6.37 35.28
CA CYS A 477 -3.03 -5.12 35.49
C CYS A 477 -4.33 -5.36 36.28
N PRO A 478 -4.26 -5.46 37.62
CA PRO A 478 -5.41 -5.78 38.46
C PRO A 478 -6.56 -4.77 38.41
N LYS A 479 -6.34 -3.55 37.92
CA LYS A 479 -7.36 -2.47 37.91
C LYS A 479 -8.25 -2.41 36.67
N SER A 480 -8.02 -3.25 35.66
CA SER A 480 -8.85 -3.27 34.43
C SER A 480 -9.91 -4.38 34.40
N ALA A 481 -9.99 -5.21 35.45
CA ALA A 481 -10.91 -6.35 35.53
C ALA A 481 -12.40 -5.96 35.65
N SER A 482 -12.73 -4.70 35.93
CA SER A 482 -14.11 -4.23 36.10
C SER A 482 -14.80 -3.84 34.77
N LEU A 483 -14.07 -3.74 33.66
CA LEU A 483 -14.60 -3.28 32.37
C LEU A 483 -15.20 -4.40 31.49
N PHE A 484 -15.07 -5.66 31.90
CA PHE A 484 -15.55 -6.82 31.14
C PHE A 484 -16.75 -7.56 31.74
N ARG A 485 -17.40 -7.00 32.79
CA ARG A 485 -18.64 -7.54 33.29
C ARG A 485 -19.82 -6.68 32.87
N SER A 486 -20.41 -7.00 31.73
CA SER A 486 -21.88 -6.86 31.49
C SER A 486 -22.18 -7.17 30.03
N SER A 487 -22.73 -8.31 29.78
CA SER A 487 -23.92 -8.58 28.95
C SER A 487 -23.97 -10.07 28.61
N SER A 488 -24.49 -10.85 29.54
CA SER A 488 -25.18 -12.11 29.22
C SER A 488 -26.68 -11.79 29.17
N PRO A 489 -27.43 -12.12 28.13
CA PRO A 489 -28.87 -12.01 28.16
C PRO A 489 -29.40 -13.20 28.97
N SER A 490 -30.10 -12.90 30.05
CA SER A 490 -30.90 -13.87 30.80
C SER A 490 -32.01 -14.41 29.91
N SER A 491 -32.02 -15.72 29.70
CA SER A 491 -33.21 -16.47 29.31
C SER A 491 -34.29 -16.32 30.36
N ARG A 492 -35.39 -15.69 30.03
CA ARG A 492 -36.67 -15.92 30.74
C ARG A 492 -37.58 -16.72 29.82
N THR A 493 -37.72 -18.00 30.14
CA THR A 493 -38.92 -18.76 29.90
C THR A 493 -39.95 -18.28 30.91
N ASP A 494 -41.12 -17.87 30.45
CA ASP A 494 -42.38 -18.08 31.17
C ASP A 494 -43.56 -17.97 30.20
N THR A 495 -44.33 -19.08 30.20
CA THR A 495 -45.74 -19.35 29.80
C THR A 495 -46.24 -18.81 28.49
#